data_cce42997b388cf4d1630087e784e0932
#
_entry.id   cce42997b388cf4d1630087e784e0932
#
_cell.length_a   1.000
_cell.length_b   1.000
_cell.length_c   1.000
_cell.angle_alpha   90.00
_cell.angle_beta   90.00
_cell.angle_gamma   90.00
#
_symmetry.space_group_name_H-M   'P 1'
#
loop_
_entity.id
_entity.type
_entity.pdbx_description
1 polymer ?
#
loop_
_entity_poly.entity_id
_entity_poly.type
_entity_poly.pdbx_seq_one_letter_code
_entity_poly.pdbx_strand_id
1 'polypeptide(L)'
;TRFITTEECDADIRYKEAHLKAKESDIAIVKSPVGMPGRAIMNKFMTRVMNGEQIPNSSCHGCLVKCSPKEIPYCITDGLINAVKGNVDEGLLFCGAKAWKAERLQTVQEVINDLF
;
A
#
# COMPACT_ATOMS: atom_id res chain seq x y z
N THR A 1 8.47 -1.16 5.73
CA THR A 1 8.70 -1.33 4.28
C THR A 1 9.87 -2.27 3.99
N ARG A 2 10.95 -2.16 4.75
CA ARG A 2 12.19 -2.89 4.48
C ARG A 2 11.99 -4.41 4.36
N PHE A 3 11.12 -5.00 5.19
CA PHE A 3 10.84 -6.43 5.16
C PHE A 3 9.78 -6.86 4.16
N ILE A 4 9.07 -5.92 3.52
CA ILE A 4 8.11 -6.23 2.45
C ILE A 4 8.84 -6.79 1.24
N THR A 5 10.01 -6.25 0.92
CA THR A 5 10.81 -6.68 -0.24
C THR A 5 11.77 -7.82 0.14
N THR A 6 11.25 -8.79 0.87
CA THR A 6 12.01 -10.00 1.23
C THR A 6 11.36 -11.24 0.61
N GLU A 7 12.17 -12.26 0.41
CA GLU A 7 11.68 -13.55 -0.10
C GLU A 7 10.69 -14.20 0.85
N GLU A 8 10.88 -14.02 2.15
CA GLU A 8 10.07 -14.63 3.21
C GLU A 8 8.73 -13.91 3.43
N CYS A 9 8.54 -12.70 2.92
CA CYS A 9 7.27 -12.00 3.02
C CYS A 9 6.16 -12.76 2.29
N ASP A 10 5.03 -12.99 2.96
CA ASP A 10 3.90 -13.77 2.42
C ASP A 10 3.06 -13.05 1.36
N ALA A 11 3.30 -11.77 1.14
CA ALA A 11 2.55 -11.03 0.12
C ALA A 11 2.83 -11.55 -1.28
N ASP A 12 1.87 -11.39 -2.18
CA ASP A 12 2.03 -11.74 -3.58
C ASP A 12 3.25 -11.02 -4.18
N ILE A 13 3.93 -11.69 -5.11
CA ILE A 13 5.14 -11.14 -5.73
C ILE A 13 4.88 -9.80 -6.41
N ARG A 14 3.69 -9.58 -6.95
CA ARG A 14 3.34 -8.31 -7.59
C ARG A 14 3.35 -7.13 -6.61
N TYR A 15 2.96 -7.38 -5.35
CA TYR A 15 3.03 -6.39 -4.27
C TYR A 15 4.48 -6.01 -3.98
N LYS A 16 5.36 -7.01 -3.88
CA LYS A 16 6.80 -6.80 -3.68
C LYS A 16 7.43 -6.06 -4.85
N GLU A 17 7.10 -6.46 -6.08
CA GLU A 17 7.61 -5.82 -7.30
C GLU A 17 7.18 -4.36 -7.42
N ALA A 18 5.96 -4.03 -6.99
CA ALA A 18 5.49 -2.65 -6.98
C ALA A 18 6.38 -1.76 -6.10
N HIS A 19 6.85 -2.29 -4.97
CA HIS A 19 7.79 -1.58 -4.10
C HIS A 19 9.17 -1.44 -4.74
N LEU A 20 9.64 -2.48 -5.43
CA LEU A 20 10.95 -2.47 -6.09
C LEU A 20 10.98 -1.52 -7.29
N LYS A 21 9.86 -1.36 -7.98
CA LYS A 21 9.75 -0.47 -9.15
C LYS A 21 9.47 0.99 -8.77
N ALA A 22 9.07 1.26 -7.54
CA ALA A 22 8.72 2.61 -7.10
C ALA A 22 9.96 3.50 -7.10
N LYS A 23 9.78 4.71 -7.64
CA LYS A 23 10.79 5.77 -7.60
C LYS A 23 10.46 6.72 -6.46
N GLU A 24 11.42 7.54 -6.07
CA GLU A 24 11.21 8.54 -5.03
C GLU A 24 9.98 9.43 -5.33
N SER A 25 9.82 9.82 -6.60
CA SER A 25 8.70 10.65 -7.05
C SER A 25 7.34 9.96 -6.99
N ASP A 26 7.30 8.63 -6.89
CA ASP A 26 6.06 7.86 -6.80
C ASP A 26 5.50 7.78 -5.38
N ILE A 27 6.28 8.21 -4.38
CA ILE A 27 5.91 8.11 -2.98
C ILE A 27 5.37 9.45 -2.49
N ALA A 28 4.15 9.47 -1.95
CA ALA A 28 3.49 10.69 -1.54
C ALA A 28 2.67 10.49 -0.27
N ILE A 29 2.37 11.60 0.41
CA ILE A 29 1.42 11.62 1.52
C ILE A 29 0.02 11.61 0.92
N VAL A 30 -0.81 10.68 1.37
CA VAL A 30 -2.17 10.48 0.86
C VAL A 30 -3.18 10.54 2.00
N LYS A 31 -4.41 10.88 1.67
CA LYS A 31 -5.52 10.84 2.62
C LYS A 31 -5.96 9.39 2.83
N SER A 32 -6.20 9.04 4.08
CA SER A 32 -6.72 7.75 4.47
C SER A 32 -8.14 7.87 5.00
N PRO A 33 -9.04 6.91 4.76
CA PRO A 33 -10.39 6.91 5.32
C PRO A 33 -10.42 6.89 6.85
N VAL A 34 -9.32 6.52 7.50
CA VAL A 34 -9.23 6.45 8.97
C VAL A 34 -8.91 7.80 9.62
N GLY A 35 -8.83 8.88 8.85
CA GLY A 35 -8.65 10.23 9.37
C GLY A 35 -7.21 10.68 9.56
N MET A 36 -6.23 9.79 9.42
CA MET A 36 -4.82 10.15 9.52
C MET A 36 -4.15 10.07 8.14
N PRO A 37 -3.26 11.02 7.81
CA PRO A 37 -2.52 10.92 6.56
C PRO A 37 -1.58 9.71 6.59
N GLY A 38 -1.40 9.07 5.44
CA GLY A 38 -0.46 7.98 5.27
C GLY A 38 0.50 8.27 4.13
N ARG A 39 1.57 7.51 4.06
CA ARG A 39 2.50 7.58 2.93
C ARG A 39 2.36 6.32 2.11
N ALA A 40 2.18 6.49 0.81
CA ALA A 40 1.90 5.37 -0.09
C ALA A 40 2.54 5.58 -1.46
N ILE A 41 2.61 4.48 -2.22
CA ILE A 41 3.01 4.53 -3.62
C ILE A 41 1.83 5.06 -4.44
N MET A 42 2.06 6.06 -5.28
CA MET A 42 1.07 6.60 -6.21
C MET A 42 0.89 5.66 -7.38
N ASN A 43 -0.03 4.72 -7.23
CA ASN A 43 -0.45 3.79 -8.25
C ASN A 43 -1.75 4.28 -8.92
N LYS A 44 -2.34 3.47 -9.79
CA LYS A 44 -3.62 3.81 -10.44
C LYS A 44 -4.73 4.04 -9.44
N PHE A 45 -4.80 3.22 -8.40
CA PHE A 45 -5.81 3.33 -7.34
C PHE A 45 -5.72 4.69 -6.63
N MET A 46 -4.53 5.06 -6.13
CA MET A 46 -4.36 6.32 -5.43
C MET A 46 -4.52 7.54 -6.34
N THR A 47 -4.14 7.42 -7.60
CA THR A 47 -4.37 8.48 -8.58
C THR A 47 -5.86 8.76 -8.74
N ARG A 48 -6.69 7.73 -8.82
CA ARG A 48 -8.15 7.86 -8.87
C ARG A 48 -8.70 8.54 -7.62
N VAL A 49 -8.25 8.10 -6.45
CA VAL A 49 -8.68 8.66 -5.15
C VAL A 49 -8.28 10.14 -5.03
N MET A 50 -7.05 10.47 -5.38
CA MET A 50 -6.56 11.86 -5.29
C MET A 50 -7.20 12.79 -6.30
N ASN A 51 -7.76 12.26 -7.39
CA ASN A 51 -8.56 13.02 -8.35
C ASN A 51 -9.99 13.24 -7.88
N GLY A 52 -10.35 12.81 -6.69
CA GLY A 52 -11.67 12.98 -6.11
C GLY A 52 -12.66 11.88 -6.44
N GLU A 53 -12.23 10.81 -7.09
CA GLU A 53 -13.08 9.67 -7.41
C GLU A 53 -13.42 8.87 -6.15
N GLN A 54 -14.68 8.50 -5.99
CA GLN A 54 -15.13 7.62 -4.92
C GLN A 54 -15.18 6.19 -5.46
N ILE A 55 -14.49 5.28 -4.77
CA ILE A 55 -14.46 3.88 -5.15
C ILE A 55 -15.48 3.12 -4.29
N PRO A 56 -16.53 2.53 -4.89
CA PRO A 56 -17.58 1.86 -4.15
C PRO A 56 -17.05 0.67 -3.36
N ASN A 57 -17.63 0.48 -2.17
CA ASN A 57 -17.38 -0.68 -1.35
C ASN A 57 -18.54 -1.67 -1.55
N SER A 58 -18.25 -2.88 -2.04
CA SER A 58 -19.26 -3.89 -2.30
C SER A 58 -19.82 -4.53 -1.03
N SER A 59 -19.02 -4.63 0.03
CA SER A 59 -19.46 -5.16 1.33
C SER A 59 -18.58 -4.59 2.44
N CYS A 60 -19.22 -4.16 3.53
CA CYS A 60 -18.50 -3.63 4.68
C CYS A 60 -17.99 -4.77 5.56
N HIS A 61 -16.70 -4.71 5.96
CA HIS A 61 -16.08 -5.70 6.84
C HIS A 61 -16.31 -5.42 8.33
N GLY A 62 -16.90 -4.26 8.68
CA GLY A 62 -17.13 -3.89 10.06
C GLY A 62 -15.85 -3.61 10.86
N CYS A 63 -14.78 -3.22 10.18
CA CYS A 63 -13.45 -3.06 10.78
C CYS A 63 -13.28 -1.78 11.60
N LEU A 64 -14.06 -0.72 11.32
CA LEU A 64 -13.96 0.57 11.99
C LEU A 64 -15.31 1.02 12.54
N VAL A 65 -15.33 1.40 13.83
CA VAL A 65 -16.56 1.77 14.54
C VAL A 65 -17.22 3.02 13.95
N LYS A 66 -16.44 4.01 13.55
CA LYS A 66 -16.94 5.30 13.06
C LYS A 66 -16.90 5.45 11.54
N CYS A 67 -16.71 4.36 10.81
CA CYS A 67 -16.67 4.42 9.36
C CYS A 67 -18.08 4.52 8.77
N SER A 68 -18.26 5.48 7.84
CA SER A 68 -19.49 5.61 7.05
C SER A 68 -19.24 5.11 5.63
N PRO A 69 -19.57 3.85 5.30
CA PRO A 69 -19.19 3.25 4.00
C PRO A 69 -19.65 4.02 2.77
N LYS A 70 -20.71 4.82 2.88
CA LYS A 70 -21.23 5.62 1.77
C LYS A 70 -20.50 6.95 1.58
N GLU A 71 -19.76 7.41 2.59
CA GLU A 71 -19.11 8.73 2.62
C GLU A 71 -17.61 8.67 2.40
N ILE A 72 -16.98 7.52 2.64
CA ILE A 72 -15.53 7.35 2.50
C ILE A 72 -15.14 7.27 1.02
N PRO A 73 -13.93 7.78 0.67
CA PRO A 73 -13.46 7.69 -0.72
C PRO A 73 -13.18 6.27 -1.17
N TYR A 74 -12.84 5.37 -0.24
CA TYR A 74 -12.61 3.95 -0.50
C TYR A 74 -12.60 3.18 0.82
N CYS A 75 -12.73 1.85 0.74
CA CYS A 75 -12.59 0.98 1.92
C CYS A 75 -11.10 0.66 2.15
N ILE A 76 -10.55 1.06 3.30
CA ILE A 76 -9.14 0.81 3.61
C ILE A 76 -8.84 -0.69 3.69
N THR A 77 -9.75 -1.48 4.25
CA THR A 77 -9.56 -2.93 4.37
C THR A 77 -9.49 -3.60 3.00
N ASP A 78 -10.39 -3.25 2.08
CA ASP A 78 -10.35 -3.76 0.71
C ASP A 78 -9.07 -3.34 -0.02
N GLY A 79 -8.65 -2.10 0.17
CA GLY A 79 -7.41 -1.59 -0.41
C GLY A 79 -6.19 -2.37 0.05
N LEU A 80 -6.10 -2.66 1.34
CA LEU A 80 -5.00 -3.43 1.90
C LEU A 80 -5.03 -4.89 1.46
N ILE A 81 -6.21 -5.50 1.41
CA ILE A 81 -6.37 -6.89 0.94
C ILE A 81 -5.97 -7.01 -0.53
N ASN A 82 -6.44 -6.10 -1.39
CA ASN A 82 -6.08 -6.09 -2.81
C ASN A 82 -4.57 -5.97 -3.00
N ALA A 83 -3.91 -5.12 -2.22
CA ALA A 83 -2.47 -4.96 -2.28
C ALA A 83 -1.74 -6.27 -2.00
N VAL A 84 -2.08 -6.93 -0.89
CA VAL A 84 -1.41 -8.18 -0.47
C VAL A 84 -1.66 -9.32 -1.45
N LYS A 85 -2.85 -9.35 -2.08
CA LYS A 85 -3.19 -10.37 -3.09
C LYS A 85 -2.53 -10.12 -4.45
N GLY A 86 -1.85 -9.00 -4.62
CA GLY A 86 -1.18 -8.66 -5.86
C GLY A 86 -2.01 -7.83 -6.84
N ASN A 87 -3.22 -7.43 -6.47
CA ASN A 87 -4.06 -6.52 -7.26
C ASN A 87 -3.60 -5.08 -7.05
N VAL A 88 -2.37 -4.79 -7.46
CA VAL A 88 -1.68 -3.55 -7.12
C VAL A 88 -2.30 -2.30 -7.77
N ASP A 89 -3.03 -2.47 -8.87
CA ASP A 89 -3.75 -1.36 -9.52
C ASP A 89 -5.04 -0.98 -8.80
N GLU A 90 -5.50 -1.80 -7.86
CA GLU A 90 -6.70 -1.60 -7.05
C GLU A 90 -6.40 -1.59 -5.55
N GLY A 91 -5.13 -1.63 -5.18
CA GLY A 91 -4.68 -1.74 -3.81
C GLY A 91 -4.07 -0.46 -3.24
N LEU A 92 -4.10 -0.38 -1.92
CA LEU A 92 -3.43 0.66 -1.16
C LEU A 92 -2.07 0.13 -0.70
N LEU A 93 -1.00 0.72 -1.21
CA LEU A 93 0.37 0.29 -0.96
C LEU A 93 1.08 1.29 -0.04
N PHE A 94 0.88 1.14 1.26
CA PHE A 94 1.60 1.96 2.25
C PHE A 94 3.09 1.63 2.23
N CYS A 95 3.90 2.66 2.42
CA CYS A 95 5.36 2.49 2.46
C CYS A 95 6.03 3.62 3.25
N GLY A 96 7.30 3.45 3.53
CA GLY A 96 8.12 4.52 4.12
C GLY A 96 8.66 5.48 3.03
N ALA A 97 9.12 6.64 3.46
CA ALA A 97 9.64 7.68 2.56
C ALA A 97 10.80 7.21 1.70
N LYS A 98 11.53 6.21 2.15
CA LYS A 98 12.73 5.71 1.47
C LYS A 98 12.53 4.31 0.86
N ALA A 99 11.28 3.89 0.67
CA ALA A 99 10.97 2.60 0.07
C ALA A 99 11.59 2.43 -1.33
N TRP A 100 11.74 3.52 -2.06
CA TRP A 100 12.34 3.56 -3.40
C TRP A 100 13.80 3.06 -3.44
N LYS A 101 14.48 3.01 -2.28
CA LYS A 101 15.87 2.54 -2.20
C LYS A 101 16.00 1.03 -2.33
N ALA A 102 14.92 0.27 -2.19
CA ALA A 102 14.94 -1.18 -2.38
C ALA A 102 15.12 -1.50 -3.87
N GLU A 103 16.20 -2.18 -4.22
CA GLU A 103 16.56 -2.46 -5.62
C GLU A 103 16.27 -3.90 -6.03
N ARG A 104 16.23 -4.83 -5.07
CA ARG A 104 16.02 -6.25 -5.33
C ARG A 104 15.39 -6.93 -4.12
N LEU A 105 14.82 -8.11 -4.35
CA LEU A 105 14.41 -8.97 -3.24
C LEU A 105 15.65 -9.45 -2.49
N GLN A 106 15.55 -9.44 -1.17
CA GLN A 106 16.58 -9.92 -0.27
C GLN A 106 15.98 -10.94 0.68
N THR A 107 16.82 -11.75 1.33
CA THR A 107 16.36 -12.55 2.46
C THR A 107 16.24 -11.67 3.69
N VAL A 108 15.44 -12.10 4.66
CA VAL A 108 15.34 -11.41 5.96
C VAL A 108 16.73 -11.31 6.61
N GLN A 109 17.55 -12.37 6.51
CA GLN A 109 18.89 -12.35 7.08
C GLN A 109 19.77 -11.26 6.43
N GLU A 110 19.70 -11.12 5.10
CA GLU A 110 20.43 -10.07 4.40
C GLU A 110 20.00 -8.67 4.87
N VAL A 111 18.70 -8.46 5.06
CA VAL A 111 18.18 -7.18 5.57
C VAL A 111 18.69 -6.90 6.98
N ILE A 112 18.68 -7.90 7.85
CA ILE A 112 19.20 -7.78 9.22
C ILE A 112 20.69 -7.42 9.19
N ASN A 113 21.46 -8.09 8.34
CA ASN A 113 22.90 -7.80 8.21
C ASN A 113 23.16 -6.37 7.72
N ASP A 114 22.30 -5.84 6.83
CA ASP A 114 22.43 -4.47 6.35
C ASP A 114 22.06 -3.42 7.42
N LEU A 115 21.16 -3.77 8.36
CA LEU A 115 20.70 -2.85 9.39
C LEU A 115 21.65 -2.83 10.63
N PHE A 116 22.37 -3.89 10.84
CA PHE A 116 23.26 -4.09 11.97
C PHE A 116 24.64 -4.54 11.50
#